data_5435aba9eed7b0b27cc0c8e80fd46e3c
#
_entry.id   5435aba9eed7b0b27cc0c8e80fd46e3c
#
_cell.length_a   1.000
_cell.length_b   1.000
_cell.length_c   1.000
_cell.angle_alpha   90.00
_cell.angle_beta   90.00
_cell.angle_gamma   90.00
#
_symmetry.space_group_name_H-M   'P 1'
#
loop_
_entity.id
_entity.type
_entity.pdbx_description
1 polymer ?
#
loop_
_entity_poly.entity_id
_entity_poly.type
_entity_poly.pdbx_seq_one_letter_code
_entity_poly.pdbx_strand_id
1 'polypeptide(L)'
;MLDIRWLEDLIVIAETRNITRAAELRNVTQSGLSRRIQSLEHWVGAPLIDRRRTPLDLTDAGHKLLAVAHEALGGLHGVRRAIREDQNERLRSIRFAAPHILSVTFFPRWISAVQARLGSTRLSVTSDNLPGCISLLEEGAVDFVVCLVDSDGAIFRRAGRPIEGRTSISIGKERLIPLSAPASDGSPLHRLDRGPRSSTSYLSYSPECSLGWAVEGLIARRPDLMQLHSLYDNSLADGLRTMALAGLGVAWLPLTTTHNDIIRGKLVRTGDPSAAIDLDIRLYRPAHRLAKKAEELWTRLTTDGLGALFSNGALPSDTTAAIYTEDAV
;
A
#
# COMPACT_ATOMS: atom_id res chain seq x y z
N MET A 1 -32.80 14.67 -11.14
CA MET A 1 -32.08 15.02 -9.90
C MET A 1 -31.13 13.86 -9.60
N LEU A 2 -29.87 14.12 -9.22
CA LEU A 2 -28.90 13.07 -8.88
C LEU A 2 -29.26 12.44 -7.52
N ASP A 3 -29.32 11.09 -7.46
CA ASP A 3 -29.44 10.32 -6.25
C ASP A 3 -28.06 9.75 -5.87
N ILE A 4 -27.66 9.97 -4.63
CA ILE A 4 -26.36 9.53 -4.12
C ILE A 4 -26.17 8.01 -4.21
N ARG A 5 -27.25 7.24 -4.11
CA ARG A 5 -27.24 5.77 -4.26
C ARG A 5 -26.77 5.32 -5.62
N TRP A 6 -26.96 6.13 -6.67
CA TRP A 6 -26.47 5.79 -8.02
C TRP A 6 -24.96 5.88 -8.12
N LEU A 7 -24.32 6.80 -7.37
CA LEU A 7 -22.85 6.89 -7.28
C LEU A 7 -22.28 5.69 -6.52
N GLU A 8 -22.92 5.30 -5.41
CA GLU A 8 -22.53 4.09 -4.66
C GLU A 8 -22.67 2.83 -5.54
N ASP A 9 -23.74 2.72 -6.32
CA ASP A 9 -23.98 1.60 -7.23
C ASP A 9 -22.91 1.53 -8.33
N LEU A 10 -22.50 2.67 -8.89
CA LEU A 10 -21.41 2.75 -9.89
C LEU A 10 -20.08 2.25 -9.29
N ILE A 11 -19.75 2.64 -8.07
CA ILE A 11 -18.52 2.19 -7.38
C ILE A 11 -18.51 0.68 -7.24
N VAL A 12 -19.59 0.08 -6.71
CA VAL A 12 -19.67 -1.37 -6.50
C VAL A 12 -19.63 -2.15 -7.83
N ILE A 13 -20.21 -1.60 -8.91
CA ILE A 13 -20.09 -2.20 -10.25
C ILE A 13 -18.65 -2.14 -10.75
N ALA A 14 -17.95 -1.04 -10.55
CA ALA A 14 -16.55 -0.89 -10.95
C ALA A 14 -15.64 -1.90 -10.23
N GLU A 15 -15.90 -2.16 -8.95
CA GLU A 15 -15.15 -3.12 -8.13
C GLU A 15 -15.43 -4.58 -8.51
N THR A 16 -16.72 -4.91 -8.66
CA THR A 16 -17.13 -6.29 -8.90
C THR A 16 -17.02 -6.72 -10.36
N ARG A 17 -17.05 -5.79 -11.29
CA ARG A 17 -17.13 -6.01 -12.74
C ARG A 17 -18.25 -6.98 -13.15
N ASN A 18 -19.28 -7.06 -12.31
CA ASN A 18 -20.40 -7.97 -12.47
C ASN A 18 -21.68 -7.37 -11.86
N ILE A 19 -22.69 -7.11 -12.70
CA ILE A 19 -23.95 -6.47 -12.27
C ILE A 19 -24.72 -7.31 -11.25
N THR A 20 -24.74 -8.63 -11.42
CA THR A 20 -25.45 -9.53 -10.49
C THR A 20 -24.80 -9.49 -9.12
N ARG A 21 -23.48 -9.62 -9.07
CA ARG A 21 -22.72 -9.55 -7.82
C ARG A 21 -22.83 -8.16 -7.15
N ALA A 22 -22.79 -7.08 -7.93
CA ALA A 22 -23.00 -5.73 -7.44
C ALA A 22 -24.40 -5.57 -6.82
N ALA A 23 -25.44 -6.10 -7.47
CA ALA A 23 -26.81 -6.05 -6.96
C ALA A 23 -26.97 -6.79 -5.61
N GLU A 24 -26.33 -7.96 -5.46
CA GLU A 24 -26.28 -8.69 -4.18
C GLU A 24 -25.64 -7.85 -3.08
N LEU A 25 -24.46 -7.27 -3.33
CA LEU A 25 -23.75 -6.43 -2.37
C LEU A 25 -24.52 -5.16 -2.00
N ARG A 26 -25.30 -4.62 -2.94
CA ARG A 26 -26.14 -3.45 -2.72
C ARG A 26 -27.51 -3.79 -2.13
N ASN A 27 -27.83 -5.07 -1.89
CA ASN A 27 -29.13 -5.57 -1.40
C ASN A 27 -30.31 -5.09 -2.28
N VAL A 28 -30.14 -5.15 -3.60
CA VAL A 28 -31.17 -4.80 -4.59
C VAL A 28 -31.30 -5.88 -5.65
N THR A 29 -32.38 -5.84 -6.44
CA THR A 29 -32.49 -6.70 -7.60
C THR A 29 -31.58 -6.23 -8.73
N GLN A 30 -31.10 -7.13 -9.57
CA GLN A 30 -30.28 -6.80 -10.74
C GLN A 30 -30.99 -5.78 -11.67
N SER A 31 -32.32 -5.94 -11.85
CA SER A 31 -33.11 -4.97 -12.64
C SER A 31 -33.21 -3.60 -11.98
N GLY A 32 -33.29 -3.57 -10.63
CA GLY A 32 -33.28 -2.34 -9.87
C GLY A 32 -31.93 -1.60 -9.98
N LEU A 33 -30.82 -2.32 -9.83
CA LEU A 33 -29.49 -1.76 -10.01
C LEU A 33 -29.30 -1.22 -11.43
N SER A 34 -29.68 -2.00 -12.45
CA SER A 34 -29.58 -1.59 -13.85
C SER A 34 -30.37 -0.30 -14.16
N ARG A 35 -31.57 -0.16 -13.60
CA ARG A 35 -32.37 1.06 -13.75
C ARG A 35 -31.71 2.27 -13.10
N ARG A 36 -31.10 2.12 -11.92
CA ARG A 36 -30.38 3.21 -11.25
C ARG A 36 -29.17 3.66 -12.06
N ILE A 37 -28.42 2.74 -12.62
CA ILE A 37 -27.31 3.07 -13.52
C ILE A 37 -27.80 3.76 -14.80
N GLN A 38 -28.88 3.29 -15.41
CA GLN A 38 -29.47 3.98 -16.57
C GLN A 38 -29.90 5.42 -16.22
N SER A 39 -30.48 5.63 -15.04
CA SER A 39 -30.82 6.97 -14.56
C SER A 39 -29.57 7.85 -14.37
N LEU A 40 -28.47 7.28 -13.90
CA LEU A 40 -27.18 7.97 -13.77
C LEU A 40 -26.60 8.31 -15.14
N GLU A 41 -26.61 7.35 -16.08
CA GLU A 41 -26.18 7.54 -17.47
C GLU A 41 -27.01 8.64 -18.16
N HIS A 42 -28.32 8.64 -17.93
CA HIS A 42 -29.20 9.70 -18.44
C HIS A 42 -28.88 11.07 -17.84
N TRP A 43 -28.62 11.14 -16.54
CA TRP A 43 -28.24 12.37 -15.86
C TRP A 43 -26.90 12.93 -16.36
N VAL A 44 -25.92 12.05 -16.60
CA VAL A 44 -24.58 12.42 -17.12
C VAL A 44 -24.62 12.74 -18.63
N GLY A 45 -25.58 12.16 -19.36
CA GLY A 45 -25.69 12.29 -20.82
C GLY A 45 -24.74 11.38 -21.62
N ALA A 46 -24.14 10.37 -20.96
CA ALA A 46 -23.23 9.42 -21.61
C ALA A 46 -23.32 8.03 -20.96
N PRO A 47 -23.07 6.93 -21.71
CA PRO A 47 -22.96 5.60 -21.12
C PRO A 47 -21.73 5.53 -20.22
N LEU A 48 -21.91 4.95 -19.02
CA LEU A 48 -20.86 4.81 -18.01
C LEU A 48 -20.28 3.40 -17.98
N ILE A 49 -21.03 2.40 -18.49
CA ILE A 49 -20.66 0.99 -18.47
C ILE A 49 -20.54 0.47 -19.89
N ASP A 50 -19.42 -0.15 -20.22
CA ASP A 50 -19.25 -0.92 -21.47
C ASP A 50 -19.78 -2.34 -21.28
N ARG A 51 -21.05 -2.53 -21.67
CA ARG A 51 -21.76 -3.82 -21.56
C ARG A 51 -21.31 -4.85 -22.59
N ARG A 52 -20.43 -4.50 -23.54
CA ARG A 52 -19.91 -5.42 -24.57
C ARG A 52 -18.72 -6.21 -24.06
N ARG A 53 -18.10 -5.79 -22.96
CA ARG A 53 -16.94 -6.46 -22.37
C ARG A 53 -17.37 -7.52 -21.36
N THR A 54 -16.63 -8.61 -21.34
CA THR A 54 -16.71 -9.66 -20.32
C THR A 54 -15.30 -9.97 -19.84
N PRO A 55 -14.95 -9.70 -18.59
CA PRO A 55 -15.79 -9.07 -17.54
C PRO A 55 -16.17 -7.63 -17.90
N LEU A 56 -17.30 -7.16 -17.35
CA LEU A 56 -17.84 -5.81 -17.53
C LEU A 56 -16.80 -4.76 -17.16
N ASP A 57 -16.76 -3.65 -17.91
CA ASP A 57 -15.81 -2.56 -17.67
C ASP A 57 -16.52 -1.21 -17.73
N LEU A 58 -15.87 -0.16 -17.22
CA LEU A 58 -16.35 1.21 -17.35
C LEU A 58 -15.92 1.82 -18.69
N THR A 59 -16.70 2.79 -19.18
CA THR A 59 -16.29 3.69 -20.26
C THR A 59 -15.34 4.78 -19.71
N ASP A 60 -14.72 5.57 -20.59
CA ASP A 60 -13.93 6.74 -20.17
C ASP A 60 -14.77 7.74 -19.35
N ALA A 61 -16.06 7.91 -19.70
CA ALA A 61 -16.99 8.73 -18.90
C ALA A 61 -17.25 8.09 -17.53
N GLY A 62 -17.38 6.76 -17.48
CA GLY A 62 -17.53 6.00 -16.25
C GLY A 62 -16.32 6.16 -15.32
N HIS A 63 -15.10 6.06 -15.82
CA HIS A 63 -13.87 6.27 -15.04
C HIS A 63 -13.76 7.70 -14.51
N LYS A 64 -14.09 8.70 -15.31
CA LYS A 64 -14.10 10.11 -14.86
C LYS A 64 -15.11 10.33 -13.72
N LEU A 65 -16.34 9.81 -13.91
CA LEU A 65 -17.36 9.94 -12.86
C LEU A 65 -17.02 9.15 -11.61
N LEU A 66 -16.39 7.97 -11.73
CA LEU A 66 -15.97 7.15 -10.60
C LEU A 66 -15.03 7.92 -9.67
N ALA A 67 -14.04 8.62 -10.23
CA ALA A 67 -13.11 9.44 -9.44
C ALA A 67 -13.85 10.52 -8.62
N VAL A 68 -14.78 11.23 -9.26
CA VAL A 68 -15.60 12.26 -8.60
C VAL A 68 -16.57 11.65 -7.59
N ALA A 69 -17.14 10.46 -7.88
CA ALA A 69 -18.06 9.77 -6.97
C ALA A 69 -17.36 9.38 -5.65
N HIS A 70 -16.13 8.85 -5.73
CA HIS A 70 -15.33 8.54 -4.54
C HIS A 70 -15.06 9.80 -3.70
N GLU A 71 -14.66 10.90 -4.31
CA GLU A 71 -14.39 12.15 -3.61
C GLU A 71 -15.66 12.73 -2.94
N ALA A 72 -16.76 12.78 -3.68
CA ALA A 72 -18.03 13.33 -3.17
C ALA A 72 -18.61 12.50 -2.03
N LEU A 73 -18.63 11.16 -2.17
CA LEU A 73 -19.12 10.26 -1.12
C LEU A 73 -18.19 10.27 0.10
N GLY A 74 -16.87 10.29 -0.11
CA GLY A 74 -15.90 10.40 0.96
C GLY A 74 -16.09 11.70 1.78
N GLY A 75 -16.29 12.82 1.11
CA GLY A 75 -16.60 14.10 1.75
C GLY A 75 -17.89 14.05 2.59
N LEU A 76 -18.97 13.50 2.02
CA LEU A 76 -20.26 13.37 2.72
C LEU A 76 -20.19 12.40 3.91
N HIS A 77 -19.50 11.26 3.74
CA HIS A 77 -19.29 10.32 4.85
C HIS A 77 -18.42 10.93 5.94
N GLY A 78 -17.41 11.72 5.58
CA GLY A 78 -16.58 12.48 6.51
C GLY A 78 -17.40 13.45 7.36
N VAL A 79 -18.27 14.25 6.73
CA VAL A 79 -19.16 15.20 7.42
C VAL A 79 -20.19 14.46 8.28
N ARG A 80 -20.86 13.43 7.74
CA ARG A 80 -21.82 12.61 8.51
C ARG A 80 -21.19 12.01 9.76
N ARG A 81 -19.94 11.58 9.66
CA ARG A 81 -19.20 11.04 10.77
C ARG A 81 -18.80 12.14 11.75
N ALA A 82 -18.37 13.31 11.26
CA ALA A 82 -18.06 14.47 12.09
C ALA A 82 -19.28 14.94 12.91
N ILE A 83 -20.49 14.79 12.38
CA ILE A 83 -21.74 15.12 13.10
C ILE A 83 -22.12 14.03 14.13
N ARG A 84 -21.85 12.76 13.84
CA ARG A 84 -22.28 11.62 14.68
C ARG A 84 -21.37 11.29 15.85
N GLU A 85 -20.10 11.57 15.74
CA GLU A 85 -19.15 11.30 16.82
C GLU A 85 -19.00 12.54 17.67
N ASP A 86 -19.08 12.32 18.98
CA ASP A 86 -18.96 13.37 19.99
C ASP A 86 -17.75 14.29 19.67
N GLN A 87 -18.04 15.55 19.42
CA GLN A 87 -17.13 16.56 18.87
C GLN A 87 -15.79 16.65 19.60
N ASN A 88 -15.70 16.14 20.83
CA ASN A 88 -14.51 16.22 21.67
C ASN A 88 -13.44 15.15 21.39
N GLU A 89 -13.76 13.94 20.97
CA GLU A 89 -12.76 12.89 20.74
C GLU A 89 -12.12 12.99 19.36
N ARG A 90 -12.83 13.39 18.33
CA ARG A 90 -12.33 13.51 16.95
C ARG A 90 -11.45 14.71 16.71
N LEU A 91 -11.71 15.82 17.36
CA LEU A 91 -10.83 16.98 17.30
C LEU A 91 -9.45 16.68 17.91
N ARG A 92 -9.30 15.52 18.57
CA ARG A 92 -8.09 15.10 19.29
C ARG A 92 -7.35 13.92 18.66
N SER A 93 -7.93 13.19 17.70
CA SER A 93 -7.28 12.02 17.09
C SER A 93 -6.99 12.23 15.60
N ILE A 94 -5.87 11.69 15.12
CA ILE A 94 -5.53 11.58 13.70
C ILE A 94 -5.54 10.11 13.33
N ARG A 95 -6.19 9.77 12.21
CA ARG A 95 -6.42 8.38 11.78
C ARG A 95 -5.64 8.09 10.52
N PHE A 96 -4.96 6.96 10.53
CA PHE A 96 -4.17 6.45 9.43
C PHE A 96 -4.68 5.09 8.98
N ALA A 97 -4.53 4.79 7.70
CA ALA A 97 -4.52 3.42 7.19
C ALA A 97 -3.15 3.12 6.59
N ALA A 98 -2.68 1.90 6.77
CA ALA A 98 -1.40 1.48 6.25
C ALA A 98 -1.33 -0.05 6.06
N PRO A 99 -0.55 -0.56 5.09
CA PRO A 99 -0.19 -1.96 5.02
C PRO A 99 0.44 -2.45 6.33
N HIS A 100 0.14 -3.70 6.69
CA HIS A 100 0.53 -4.29 7.98
C HIS A 100 2.00 -4.09 8.32
N ILE A 101 2.88 -4.27 7.34
CA ILE A 101 4.32 -4.11 7.54
C ILE A 101 4.69 -2.73 8.10
N LEU A 102 4.05 -1.66 7.63
CA LEU A 102 4.32 -0.31 8.10
C LEU A 102 3.79 -0.07 9.52
N SER A 103 2.68 -0.71 9.89
CA SER A 103 2.14 -0.62 11.24
C SER A 103 3.09 -1.21 12.28
N VAL A 104 3.87 -2.22 11.90
CA VAL A 104 4.82 -2.90 12.78
C VAL A 104 6.21 -2.23 12.76
N THR A 105 6.69 -1.83 11.59
CA THR A 105 8.08 -1.39 11.43
C THR A 105 8.27 0.13 11.48
N PHE A 106 7.38 0.87 10.84
CA PHE A 106 7.52 2.32 10.66
C PHE A 106 6.81 3.12 11.75
N PHE A 107 5.53 2.85 11.99
CA PHE A 107 4.70 3.64 12.90
C PHE A 107 5.23 3.75 14.33
N PRO A 108 5.76 2.69 14.99
CA PRO A 108 6.22 2.83 16.36
C PRO A 108 7.28 3.92 16.56
N ARG A 109 8.19 4.04 15.62
CA ARG A 109 9.27 5.05 15.64
C ARG A 109 8.77 6.42 15.20
N TRP A 110 7.98 6.43 14.12
CA TRP A 110 7.45 7.67 13.54
C TRP A 110 6.47 8.36 14.48
N ILE A 111 5.58 7.61 15.15
CA ILE A 111 4.63 8.14 16.15
C ILE A 111 5.36 8.83 17.29
N SER A 112 6.41 8.23 17.82
CA SER A 112 7.19 8.82 18.91
C SER A 112 7.75 10.20 18.52
N ALA A 113 8.30 10.33 17.32
CA ALA A 113 8.82 11.58 16.82
C ALA A 113 7.72 12.63 16.52
N VAL A 114 6.55 12.18 16.05
CA VAL A 114 5.39 13.05 15.83
C VAL A 114 4.84 13.56 17.15
N GLN A 115 4.67 12.70 18.14
CA GLN A 115 4.16 13.08 19.48
C GLN A 115 5.08 14.06 20.21
N ALA A 116 6.39 13.89 20.06
CA ALA A 116 7.36 14.85 20.62
C ALA A 116 7.15 16.29 20.14
N ARG A 117 6.52 16.48 18.98
CA ARG A 117 6.32 17.79 18.33
C ARG A 117 4.87 18.28 18.33
N LEU A 118 3.89 17.38 18.26
CA LEU A 118 2.46 17.72 18.28
C LEU A 118 1.84 17.67 19.68
N GLY A 119 2.62 17.25 20.69
CA GLY A 119 2.10 16.96 22.02
C GLY A 119 1.24 15.68 22.02
N SER A 120 0.54 15.43 23.13
CA SER A 120 -0.29 14.22 23.29
C SER A 120 -1.52 14.25 22.39
N THR A 121 -1.32 13.96 21.11
CA THR A 121 -2.39 13.75 20.12
C THR A 121 -2.62 12.24 19.98
N ARG A 122 -3.88 11.80 20.12
CA ARG A 122 -4.24 10.40 19.88
C ARG A 122 -4.05 10.09 18.38
N LEU A 123 -3.27 9.05 18.09
CA LEU A 123 -3.08 8.54 16.76
C LEU A 123 -3.70 7.15 16.68
N SER A 124 -4.41 6.85 15.58
CA SER A 124 -5.04 5.56 15.33
C SER A 124 -4.56 5.04 13.99
N VAL A 125 -4.16 3.78 13.93
CA VAL A 125 -3.70 3.13 12.70
C VAL A 125 -4.59 1.92 12.44
N THR A 126 -5.22 1.88 11.26
CA THR A 126 -5.93 0.72 10.74
C THR A 126 -5.04 0.01 9.74
N SER A 127 -4.79 -1.29 9.96
CA SER A 127 -3.99 -2.09 9.03
C SER A 127 -4.90 -2.83 8.04
N ASP A 128 -4.59 -2.70 6.75
CA ASP A 128 -5.28 -3.40 5.67
C ASP A 128 -4.30 -3.61 4.50
N ASN A 129 -4.71 -4.31 3.44
CA ASN A 129 -3.98 -4.29 2.18
C ASN A 129 -4.07 -2.90 1.52
N LEU A 130 -3.23 -2.63 0.51
CA LEU A 130 -3.19 -1.31 -0.10
C LEU A 130 -4.53 -0.86 -0.71
N PRO A 131 -5.26 -1.68 -1.47
CA PRO A 131 -6.60 -1.33 -1.95
C PRO A 131 -7.58 -0.99 -0.82
N GLY A 132 -7.59 -1.75 0.27
CA GLY A 132 -8.41 -1.48 1.45
C GLY A 132 -8.03 -0.15 2.12
N CYS A 133 -6.75 0.13 2.29
CA CYS A 133 -6.28 1.43 2.81
C CYS A 133 -6.77 2.61 1.95
N ILE A 134 -6.71 2.46 0.62
CA ILE A 134 -7.19 3.47 -0.32
C ILE A 134 -8.71 3.68 -0.17
N SER A 135 -9.48 2.59 -0.09
CA SER A 135 -10.94 2.66 0.15
C SER A 135 -11.27 3.42 1.43
N LEU A 136 -10.57 3.11 2.54
CA LEU A 136 -10.77 3.82 3.81
C LEU A 136 -10.49 5.33 3.69
N LEU A 137 -9.51 5.75 2.87
CA LEU A 137 -9.26 7.17 2.61
C LEU A 137 -10.38 7.80 1.79
N GLU A 138 -10.85 7.13 0.76
CA GLU A 138 -11.92 7.57 -0.13
C GLU A 138 -13.26 7.69 0.60
N GLU A 139 -13.55 6.76 1.49
CA GLU A 139 -14.72 6.80 2.38
C GLU A 139 -14.60 7.84 3.51
N GLY A 140 -13.45 8.53 3.62
CA GLY A 140 -13.16 9.43 4.75
C GLY A 140 -13.07 8.70 6.09
N ALA A 141 -12.87 7.37 6.09
CA ALA A 141 -12.70 6.57 7.31
C ALA A 141 -11.42 6.92 8.04
N VAL A 142 -10.40 7.32 7.29
CA VAL A 142 -9.11 7.77 7.80
C VAL A 142 -8.76 9.14 7.22
N ASP A 143 -7.82 9.82 7.85
CA ASP A 143 -7.35 11.13 7.44
C ASP A 143 -6.17 11.01 6.47
N PHE A 144 -5.39 9.94 6.61
CA PHE A 144 -4.20 9.68 5.82
C PHE A 144 -4.03 8.21 5.49
N VAL A 145 -3.40 7.95 4.35
CA VAL A 145 -2.85 6.62 4.01
C VAL A 145 -1.33 6.72 3.99
N VAL A 146 -0.67 5.77 4.64
CA VAL A 146 0.78 5.58 4.52
C VAL A 146 1.01 4.30 3.74
N CYS A 147 1.75 4.37 2.65
CA CYS A 147 2.05 3.19 1.84
C CYS A 147 3.46 3.23 1.26
N LEU A 148 3.90 2.09 0.76
CA LEU A 148 5.16 1.92 0.06
C LEU A 148 4.97 2.19 -1.43
N VAL A 149 5.95 2.85 -2.02
CA VAL A 149 5.98 3.21 -3.44
C VAL A 149 7.32 2.79 -4.02
N ASP A 150 7.30 2.03 -5.08
CA ASP A 150 8.47 1.69 -5.85
C ASP A 150 8.72 2.72 -6.97
N SER A 151 9.99 2.91 -7.37
CA SER A 151 10.38 3.86 -8.41
C SER A 151 9.69 3.61 -9.76
N ASP A 152 9.35 2.37 -10.02
CA ASP A 152 8.80 1.93 -11.30
C ASP A 152 7.27 1.92 -11.32
N GLY A 153 6.62 2.22 -10.19
CA GLY A 153 5.16 2.30 -10.05
C GLY A 153 4.45 0.95 -10.19
N ALA A 154 5.14 -0.18 -10.01
CA ALA A 154 4.56 -1.52 -10.12
C ALA A 154 3.45 -1.72 -9.09
N ILE A 155 3.67 -1.23 -7.85
CA ILE A 155 2.71 -1.30 -6.76
C ILE A 155 1.39 -0.63 -7.16
N PHE A 156 1.43 0.59 -7.69
CA PHE A 156 0.20 1.31 -8.03
C PHE A 156 -0.46 0.82 -9.31
N ARG A 157 0.31 0.40 -10.31
CA ARG A 157 -0.28 -0.24 -11.50
C ARG A 157 -1.10 -1.48 -11.13
N ARG A 158 -0.62 -2.28 -10.18
CA ARG A 158 -1.30 -3.49 -9.72
C ARG A 158 -2.47 -3.19 -8.80
N ALA A 159 -2.39 -2.15 -7.97
CA ALA A 159 -3.48 -1.73 -7.09
C ALA A 159 -4.75 -1.35 -7.87
N GLY A 160 -4.64 -1.04 -9.17
CA GLY A 160 -5.79 -0.73 -10.03
C GLY A 160 -6.51 0.58 -9.67
N ARG A 161 -5.97 1.35 -8.72
CA ARG A 161 -6.54 2.61 -8.24
C ARG A 161 -5.49 3.71 -8.36
N PRO A 162 -5.73 4.76 -9.15
CA PRO A 162 -4.80 5.85 -9.27
C PRO A 162 -4.76 6.65 -7.98
N ILE A 163 -3.69 6.50 -7.21
CA ILE A 163 -3.27 7.52 -6.24
C ILE A 163 -2.52 8.65 -6.99
N GLU A 164 -2.21 8.45 -8.25
CA GLU A 164 -1.59 9.44 -9.13
C GLU A 164 -2.43 10.72 -9.16
N GLY A 165 -1.80 11.84 -8.82
CA GLY A 165 -2.47 13.14 -8.70
C GLY A 165 -2.96 13.49 -7.30
N ARG A 166 -2.95 12.58 -6.31
CA ARG A 166 -3.22 12.92 -4.91
C ARG A 166 -1.99 13.57 -4.27
N THR A 167 -2.24 14.53 -3.42
CA THR A 167 -1.18 15.20 -2.65
C THR A 167 -0.53 14.21 -1.70
N SER A 168 0.78 14.05 -1.80
CA SER A 168 1.56 13.16 -0.95
C SER A 168 2.94 13.72 -0.65
N ILE A 169 3.53 13.26 0.45
CA ILE A 169 4.90 13.57 0.84
C ILE A 169 5.65 12.28 1.19
N SER A 170 6.95 12.25 0.93
CA SER A 170 7.83 11.20 1.44
C SER A 170 8.06 11.41 2.94
N ILE A 171 7.90 10.35 3.71
CA ILE A 171 8.08 10.35 5.16
C ILE A 171 9.04 9.26 5.64
N GLY A 172 9.66 8.52 4.73
CA GLY A 172 10.64 7.48 5.05
C GLY A 172 11.07 6.69 3.83
N LYS A 173 11.99 5.77 4.06
CA LYS A 173 12.52 4.83 3.07
C LYS A 173 12.50 3.42 3.62
N GLU A 174 12.35 2.45 2.74
CA GLU A 174 12.51 1.03 3.02
C GLU A 174 13.25 0.39 1.84
N ARG A 175 13.93 -0.73 2.08
CA ARG A 175 14.59 -1.50 1.04
C ARG A 175 14.24 -2.97 1.18
N LEU A 176 13.73 -3.58 0.11
CA LEU A 176 13.60 -5.03 0.03
C LEU A 176 14.88 -5.62 -0.53
N ILE A 177 15.42 -6.59 0.18
CA ILE A 177 16.63 -7.29 -0.24
C ILE A 177 16.37 -8.79 -0.30
N PRO A 178 16.90 -9.51 -1.31
CA PRO A 178 16.78 -10.95 -1.38
C PRO A 178 17.71 -11.60 -0.36
N LEU A 179 17.14 -12.42 0.52
CA LEU A 179 17.83 -13.06 1.63
C LEU A 179 17.59 -14.57 1.61
N SER A 180 18.59 -15.31 2.07
CA SER A 180 18.57 -16.75 2.29
C SER A 180 19.25 -17.07 3.61
N ALA A 181 18.95 -18.24 4.22
CA ALA A 181 19.81 -18.78 5.26
C ALA A 181 21.22 -19.03 4.71
N PRO A 182 22.28 -18.97 5.56
CA PRO A 182 23.63 -19.34 5.18
C PRO A 182 23.77 -20.85 5.04
N ALA A 183 24.64 -21.29 4.12
CA ALA A 183 25.21 -22.63 4.08
C ALA A 183 26.32 -22.76 5.13
N SER A 184 26.92 -23.95 5.26
CA SER A 184 27.99 -24.22 6.23
C SER A 184 29.26 -23.39 6.04
N ASP A 185 29.48 -22.90 4.81
CA ASP A 185 30.59 -22.02 4.45
C ASP A 185 30.27 -20.52 4.59
N GLY A 186 29.07 -20.17 5.07
CA GLY A 186 28.58 -18.80 5.18
C GLY A 186 28.00 -18.22 3.90
N SER A 187 28.10 -18.89 2.76
CA SER A 187 27.47 -18.46 1.52
C SER A 187 25.95 -18.66 1.54
N PRO A 188 25.16 -17.99 0.68
CA PRO A 188 23.72 -18.22 0.62
C PRO A 188 23.40 -19.69 0.28
N LEU A 189 22.54 -20.33 1.09
CA LEU A 189 22.05 -21.68 0.84
C LEU A 189 21.26 -21.75 -0.48
N HIS A 190 20.44 -20.73 -0.72
CA HIS A 190 19.72 -20.55 -1.97
C HIS A 190 20.24 -19.32 -2.70
N ARG A 191 20.79 -19.52 -3.91
CA ARG A 191 21.47 -18.49 -4.67
C ARG A 191 20.62 -18.06 -5.88
N LEU A 192 20.57 -16.76 -6.14
CA LEU A 192 19.89 -16.19 -7.31
C LEU A 192 20.77 -16.25 -8.58
N ASP A 193 22.09 -16.35 -8.43
CA ASP A 193 23.09 -16.30 -9.50
C ASP A 193 23.45 -17.67 -10.09
N ARG A 194 22.69 -18.69 -9.76
CA ARG A 194 22.85 -20.02 -10.35
C ARG A 194 22.32 -20.04 -11.79
N GLY A 195 23.14 -19.86 -12.79
CA GLY A 195 22.84 -19.88 -14.22
C GLY A 195 21.58 -20.64 -14.71
N PRO A 196 21.26 -20.63 -16.00
CA PRO A 196 19.93 -20.89 -16.58
C PRO A 196 19.37 -22.32 -16.40
N ARG A 197 20.05 -23.22 -15.71
CA ARG A 197 19.58 -24.60 -15.49
C ARG A 197 19.26 -24.96 -14.04
N SER A 198 19.34 -24.03 -13.08
CA SER A 198 19.05 -24.35 -11.69
C SER A 198 17.83 -23.58 -11.21
N SER A 199 16.76 -24.29 -10.84
CA SER A 199 15.61 -23.74 -10.16
C SER A 199 15.97 -23.37 -8.73
N THR A 200 15.65 -22.13 -8.31
CA THR A 200 15.84 -21.66 -6.93
C THR A 200 14.49 -21.61 -6.22
N SER A 201 14.42 -22.21 -5.02
CA SER A 201 13.22 -22.14 -4.19
C SER A 201 12.98 -20.69 -3.77
N TYR A 202 11.79 -20.19 -4.08
CA TYR A 202 11.34 -18.83 -3.82
C TYR A 202 10.18 -18.82 -2.84
N LEU A 203 10.27 -17.94 -1.85
CA LEU A 203 9.23 -17.67 -0.85
C LEU A 203 8.54 -16.38 -1.27
N SER A 204 7.39 -16.51 -1.91
CA SER A 204 6.68 -15.39 -2.53
C SER A 204 5.74 -14.68 -1.56
N TYR A 205 5.43 -13.43 -1.86
CA TYR A 205 4.28 -12.77 -1.26
C TYR A 205 2.98 -13.26 -1.91
N SER A 206 1.89 -13.29 -1.13
CA SER A 206 0.56 -13.56 -1.67
C SER A 206 0.12 -12.49 -2.67
N PRO A 207 -0.77 -12.83 -3.63
CA PRO A 207 -1.15 -11.95 -4.75
C PRO A 207 -1.71 -10.57 -4.36
N GLU A 208 -2.25 -10.43 -3.15
CA GLU A 208 -2.82 -9.17 -2.65
C GLU A 208 -1.79 -8.28 -1.93
N CYS A 209 -0.56 -8.76 -1.75
CA CYS A 209 0.46 -8.05 -1.00
C CYS A 209 1.21 -7.06 -1.89
N SER A 210 1.22 -5.78 -1.51
CA SER A 210 1.89 -4.72 -2.27
C SER A 210 3.42 -4.92 -2.37
N LEU A 211 4.05 -5.56 -1.38
CA LEU A 211 5.47 -5.93 -1.48
C LEU A 211 5.70 -6.97 -2.57
N GLY A 212 4.78 -7.92 -2.71
CA GLY A 212 4.80 -8.92 -3.79
C GLY A 212 4.75 -8.26 -5.17
N TRP A 213 3.94 -7.23 -5.33
CA TRP A 213 3.84 -6.50 -6.59
C TRP A 213 5.15 -5.80 -6.98
N ALA A 214 5.88 -5.26 -6.01
CA ALA A 214 7.21 -4.70 -6.26
C ALA A 214 8.21 -5.79 -6.70
N VAL A 215 8.19 -6.96 -6.04
CA VAL A 215 9.06 -8.10 -6.40
C VAL A 215 8.69 -8.66 -7.76
N GLU A 216 7.41 -8.87 -8.07
CA GLU A 216 6.93 -9.28 -9.39
C GLU A 216 7.37 -8.29 -10.49
N GLY A 217 7.27 -6.98 -10.19
CA GLY A 217 7.75 -5.92 -11.09
C GLY A 217 9.25 -6.01 -11.36
N LEU A 218 10.07 -6.35 -10.36
CA LEU A 218 11.50 -6.61 -10.54
C LEU A 218 11.73 -7.87 -11.39
N ILE A 219 11.11 -9.00 -11.03
CA ILE A 219 11.28 -10.27 -11.73
C ILE A 219 10.90 -10.14 -13.20
N ALA A 220 9.82 -9.42 -13.52
CA ALA A 220 9.39 -9.21 -14.90
C ALA A 220 10.42 -8.47 -15.77
N ARG A 221 11.33 -7.68 -15.17
CA ARG A 221 12.42 -6.97 -15.86
C ARG A 221 13.76 -7.70 -15.83
N ARG A 222 13.85 -8.79 -15.10
CA ARG A 222 15.09 -9.56 -14.88
C ARG A 222 14.90 -11.00 -15.38
N PRO A 223 15.20 -11.27 -16.67
CA PRO A 223 15.05 -12.62 -17.24
C PRO A 223 15.85 -13.70 -16.50
N ASP A 224 16.95 -13.32 -15.86
CA ASP A 224 17.78 -14.18 -15.02
C ASP A 224 17.07 -14.66 -13.74
N LEU A 225 16.03 -13.92 -13.28
CA LEU A 225 15.22 -14.28 -12.12
C LEU A 225 13.95 -15.11 -12.50
N MET A 226 13.70 -15.36 -13.78
CA MET A 226 12.51 -16.10 -14.24
C MET A 226 12.51 -17.60 -13.84
N GLN A 227 13.61 -18.11 -13.29
CA GLN A 227 13.74 -19.50 -12.85
C GLN A 227 13.41 -19.72 -11.36
N LEU A 228 12.81 -18.74 -10.74
CA LEU A 228 12.33 -18.86 -9.37
C LEU A 228 11.11 -19.77 -9.33
N HIS A 229 11.16 -20.79 -8.48
CA HIS A 229 10.03 -21.67 -8.23
C HIS A 229 9.39 -21.31 -6.89
N SER A 230 8.17 -20.81 -6.93
CA SER A 230 7.43 -20.49 -5.70
C SER A 230 7.11 -21.78 -4.94
N LEU A 231 7.71 -21.92 -3.76
CA LEU A 231 7.49 -23.05 -2.84
C LEU A 231 6.39 -22.75 -1.84
N TYR A 232 6.26 -21.49 -1.44
CA TYR A 232 5.36 -21.05 -0.38
C TYR A 232 5.02 -19.57 -0.58
N ASP A 233 3.80 -19.18 -0.28
CA ASP A 233 3.39 -17.79 -0.28
C ASP A 233 2.81 -17.35 1.07
N ASN A 234 2.97 -16.07 1.39
CA ASN A 234 2.43 -15.45 2.59
C ASN A 234 2.22 -13.96 2.37
N SER A 235 1.16 -13.40 2.93
CA SER A 235 0.89 -11.96 2.89
C SER A 235 1.77 -11.15 3.87
N LEU A 236 2.38 -11.82 4.85
CA LEU A 236 3.19 -11.19 5.90
C LEU A 236 4.68 -11.44 5.68
N ALA A 237 5.47 -10.36 5.65
CA ALA A 237 6.93 -10.44 5.53
C ALA A 237 7.58 -11.26 6.66
N ASP A 238 7.03 -11.20 7.89
CA ASP A 238 7.52 -11.98 9.03
C ASP A 238 7.33 -13.50 8.83
N GLY A 239 6.25 -13.90 8.16
CA GLY A 239 6.04 -15.30 7.77
C GLY A 239 7.13 -15.78 6.81
N LEU A 240 7.40 -15.00 5.75
CA LEU A 240 8.46 -15.30 4.79
C LEU A 240 9.85 -15.27 5.44
N ARG A 241 10.11 -14.32 6.33
CA ARG A 241 11.34 -14.24 7.11
C ARG A 241 11.58 -15.52 7.93
N THR A 242 10.55 -16.01 8.59
CA THR A 242 10.64 -17.25 9.38
C THR A 242 10.98 -18.46 8.50
N MET A 243 10.38 -18.56 7.31
CA MET A 243 10.68 -19.63 6.35
C MET A 243 12.08 -19.50 5.76
N ALA A 244 12.54 -18.28 5.47
CA ALA A 244 13.91 -18.03 5.00
C ALA A 244 14.94 -18.41 6.06
N LEU A 245 14.72 -18.08 7.34
CA LEU A 245 15.56 -18.50 8.48
C LEU A 245 15.60 -20.02 8.64
N ALA A 246 14.52 -20.72 8.30
CA ALA A 246 14.45 -22.18 8.29
C ALA A 246 15.14 -22.82 7.08
N GLY A 247 15.73 -22.02 6.17
CA GLY A 247 16.48 -22.51 5.02
C GLY A 247 15.60 -23.03 3.87
N LEU A 248 14.32 -22.61 3.78
CA LEU A 248 13.39 -23.15 2.79
C LEU A 248 13.46 -22.46 1.43
N GLY A 249 14.09 -21.29 1.33
CA GLY A 249 14.19 -20.57 0.05
C GLY A 249 14.71 -19.15 0.19
N VAL A 250 14.68 -18.43 -0.91
CA VAL A 250 14.97 -16.99 -0.99
C VAL A 250 13.69 -16.19 -0.80
N ALA A 251 13.74 -15.13 0.00
CA ALA A 251 12.67 -14.15 0.12
C ALA A 251 13.22 -12.73 -0.06
N TRP A 252 12.46 -11.85 -0.72
CA TRP A 252 12.70 -10.40 -0.66
C TRP A 252 12.08 -9.84 0.60
N LEU A 253 12.91 -9.43 1.54
CA LEU A 253 12.45 -9.02 2.88
C LEU A 253 12.84 -7.57 3.16
N PRO A 254 12.01 -6.82 3.92
CA PRO A 254 12.34 -5.48 4.36
C PRO A 254 13.62 -5.47 5.21
N LEU A 255 14.53 -4.56 4.89
CA LEU A 255 15.79 -4.42 5.61
C LEU A 255 15.56 -4.07 7.09
N THR A 256 14.56 -3.26 7.38
CA THR A 256 14.21 -2.87 8.76
C THR A 256 13.84 -4.07 9.65
N THR A 257 13.23 -5.12 9.10
CA THR A 257 12.83 -6.32 9.88
C THR A 257 13.94 -7.35 9.99
N THR A 258 14.90 -7.35 9.05
CA THR A 258 15.92 -8.40 8.91
C THR A 258 17.32 -7.98 9.37
N HIS A 259 17.49 -6.70 9.70
CA HIS A 259 18.78 -6.14 10.10
C HIS A 259 19.51 -6.98 11.16
N ASN A 260 18.84 -7.34 12.24
CA ASN A 260 19.41 -8.14 13.31
C ASN A 260 19.80 -9.58 12.88
N ASP A 261 19.05 -10.14 11.92
CA ASP A 261 19.37 -11.48 11.41
C ASP A 261 20.58 -11.45 10.49
N ILE A 262 20.73 -10.38 9.72
CA ILE A 262 21.90 -10.16 8.87
C ILE A 262 23.16 -9.96 9.72
N ILE A 263 23.12 -9.07 10.71
CA ILE A 263 24.28 -8.84 11.62
C ILE A 263 24.69 -10.11 12.34
N ARG A 264 23.72 -10.94 12.73
CA ARG A 264 23.98 -12.22 13.41
C ARG A 264 24.34 -13.36 12.47
N GLY A 265 24.44 -13.10 11.16
CA GLY A 265 24.73 -14.11 10.14
C GLY A 265 23.66 -15.18 9.98
N LYS A 266 22.43 -14.96 10.48
CA LYS A 266 21.31 -15.90 10.33
C LYS A 266 20.63 -15.79 8.95
N LEU A 267 20.73 -14.64 8.32
CA LEU A 267 20.34 -14.39 6.94
C LEU A 267 21.50 -13.73 6.20
N VAL A 268 21.72 -14.11 4.96
CA VAL A 268 22.73 -13.54 4.08
C VAL A 268 22.11 -13.11 2.76
N ARG A 269 22.66 -12.06 2.17
CA ARG A 269 22.22 -11.58 0.85
C ARG A 269 22.51 -12.62 -0.22
N THR A 270 21.63 -12.70 -1.20
CA THR A 270 21.80 -13.51 -2.41
C THR A 270 21.53 -12.67 -3.65
N GLY A 271 22.22 -12.97 -4.76
CA GLY A 271 22.16 -12.17 -5.98
C GLY A 271 23.00 -10.89 -5.92
N ASP A 272 22.98 -10.14 -7.00
CA ASP A 272 23.70 -8.88 -7.14
C ASP A 272 22.94 -7.70 -6.47
N PRO A 273 23.62 -6.57 -6.23
CA PRO A 273 22.99 -5.41 -5.58
C PRO A 273 21.74 -4.87 -6.29
N SER A 274 21.62 -5.03 -7.63
CA SER A 274 20.47 -4.57 -8.41
C SER A 274 19.22 -5.44 -8.22
N ALA A 275 19.33 -6.55 -7.51
CA ALA A 275 18.19 -7.35 -7.08
C ALA A 275 17.47 -6.75 -5.85
N ALA A 276 18.01 -5.71 -5.23
CA ALA A 276 17.32 -4.96 -4.19
C ALA A 276 16.28 -4.00 -4.78
N ILE A 277 15.23 -3.70 -4.01
CA ILE A 277 14.16 -2.77 -4.41
C ILE A 277 14.10 -1.65 -3.38
N ASP A 278 14.37 -0.43 -3.82
CA ASP A 278 14.18 0.76 -3.00
C ASP A 278 12.72 1.19 -3.01
N LEU A 279 12.18 1.44 -1.83
CA LEU A 279 10.79 1.84 -1.61
C LEU A 279 10.73 3.16 -0.85
N ASP A 280 9.88 4.06 -1.33
CA ASP A 280 9.56 5.31 -0.64
C ASP A 280 8.33 5.10 0.25
N ILE A 281 8.42 5.49 1.52
CA ILE A 281 7.27 5.50 2.43
C ILE A 281 6.59 6.85 2.27
N ARG A 282 5.38 6.86 1.72
CA ARG A 282 4.66 8.09 1.41
C ARG A 282 3.38 8.21 2.22
N LEU A 283 3.13 9.44 2.68
CA LEU A 283 1.88 9.85 3.32
C LEU A 283 1.00 10.52 2.28
N TYR A 284 -0.20 9.98 2.06
CA TYR A 284 -1.22 10.49 1.16
C TYR A 284 -2.37 11.11 1.93
N ARG A 285 -2.91 12.21 1.40
CA ARG A 285 -4.10 12.87 1.92
C ARG A 285 -5.19 13.00 0.86
N PRO A 286 -6.47 13.12 1.24
CA PRO A 286 -7.52 13.52 0.32
C PRO A 286 -7.36 14.99 -0.11
N ALA A 287 -8.03 15.38 -1.20
CA ALA A 287 -7.99 16.75 -1.72
C ALA A 287 -8.76 17.73 -0.83
N HIS A 288 -9.81 17.27 -0.15
CA HIS A 288 -10.59 18.10 0.74
C HIS A 288 -9.86 18.44 2.06
N ARG A 289 -10.30 19.49 2.72
CA ARG A 289 -9.76 19.92 4.00
C ARG A 289 -10.06 18.90 5.10
N LEU A 290 -9.04 18.57 5.88
CA LEU A 290 -9.11 17.66 7.01
C LEU A 290 -9.49 18.37 8.32
N ALA A 291 -9.70 17.59 9.38
CA ALA A 291 -9.85 18.12 10.73
C ALA A 291 -8.59 18.88 11.18
N LYS A 292 -8.77 19.87 12.08
CA LYS A 292 -7.70 20.82 12.48
C LYS A 292 -6.37 20.13 12.86
N LYS A 293 -6.42 19.05 13.63
CA LYS A 293 -5.21 18.30 14.05
C LYS A 293 -4.50 17.59 12.88
N ALA A 294 -5.26 17.05 11.95
CA ALA A 294 -4.69 16.42 10.75
C ALA A 294 -4.08 17.47 9.81
N GLU A 295 -4.71 18.65 9.64
CA GLU A 295 -4.13 19.77 8.91
C GLU A 295 -2.85 20.30 9.58
N GLU A 296 -2.83 20.40 10.91
CA GLU A 296 -1.65 20.81 11.66
C GLU A 296 -0.50 19.81 11.45
N LEU A 297 -0.77 18.50 11.52
CA LEU A 297 0.24 17.48 11.21
C LEU A 297 0.77 17.65 9.79
N TRP A 298 -0.12 17.75 8.80
CA TRP A 298 0.27 17.90 7.41
C TRP A 298 1.16 19.11 7.20
N THR A 299 0.74 20.27 7.74
CA THR A 299 1.51 21.52 7.64
C THR A 299 2.90 21.35 8.23
N ARG A 300 3.01 20.77 9.43
CA ARG A 300 4.33 20.56 10.06
C ARG A 300 5.21 19.57 9.29
N LEU A 301 4.62 18.52 8.73
CA LEU A 301 5.37 17.56 7.91
C LEU A 301 5.91 18.21 6.62
N THR A 302 5.20 19.19 6.07
CA THR A 302 5.58 19.88 4.82
C THR A 302 6.48 21.08 5.05
N THR A 303 6.32 21.82 6.15
CA THR A 303 7.06 23.08 6.40
C THR A 303 8.27 22.90 7.30
N ASP A 304 8.18 22.06 8.34
CA ASP A 304 9.21 21.96 9.37
C ASP A 304 10.26 20.87 9.06
N GLY A 305 10.27 20.34 7.85
CA GLY A 305 11.21 19.30 7.42
C GLY A 305 11.08 17.98 8.19
N LEU A 306 9.97 17.77 8.90
CA LEU A 306 9.69 16.52 9.62
C LEU A 306 9.63 15.31 8.68
N GLY A 307 9.17 15.50 7.44
CA GLY A 307 9.28 14.50 6.39
C GLY A 307 10.73 14.15 6.06
N ALA A 308 11.61 15.13 6.02
CA ALA A 308 13.02 14.95 5.67
C ALA A 308 13.82 14.18 6.74
N LEU A 309 13.44 14.24 8.01
CA LEU A 309 14.13 13.50 9.10
C LEU A 309 14.07 11.98 8.91
N PHE A 310 13.04 11.50 8.24
CA PHE A 310 12.85 10.07 7.96
C PHE A 310 13.20 9.70 6.51
N SER A 311 13.31 10.71 5.62
CA SER A 311 13.64 10.51 4.19
C SER A 311 15.10 10.15 3.96
N ASN A 312 16.02 10.54 4.87
CA ASN A 312 17.46 10.32 4.72
C ASN A 312 17.94 8.94 5.22
N GLY A 313 17.04 7.97 5.51
CA GLY A 313 17.44 6.68 6.03
C GLY A 313 18.05 6.72 7.44
N ALA A 314 18.29 7.91 7.97
CA ALA A 314 18.82 8.10 9.31
C ALA A 314 17.70 7.93 10.33
N LEU A 315 17.52 6.71 10.80
CA LEU A 315 16.88 6.49 12.11
C LEU A 315 17.81 7.10 13.17
N PRO A 316 17.28 7.92 14.10
CA PRO A 316 18.10 8.48 15.18
C PRO A 316 18.44 7.36 16.16
N SER A 317 19.50 6.65 15.94
CA SER A 317 20.38 5.93 16.83
C SER A 317 21.48 5.24 16.03
N ASP A 318 22.63 5.70 16.13
CA ASP A 318 24.03 5.26 16.03
C ASP A 318 24.46 4.04 15.19
N THR A 319 23.58 3.24 14.58
CA THR A 319 24.01 2.00 13.89
C THR A 319 23.49 1.88 12.44
N THR A 320 22.54 2.70 12.00
CA THR A 320 21.82 2.49 10.74
C THR A 320 22.46 3.21 9.54
N ALA A 321 23.26 4.25 9.78
CA ALA A 321 23.93 5.00 8.70
C ALA A 321 24.93 4.12 7.90
N ALA A 322 25.54 3.14 8.55
CA ALA A 322 26.51 2.23 7.92
C ALA A 322 25.88 1.19 6.97
N ILE A 323 24.54 1.04 6.95
CA ILE A 323 23.87 -0.03 6.22
C ILE A 323 23.40 0.44 4.83
N TYR A 324 23.19 1.74 4.66
CA TYR A 324 22.78 2.34 3.40
C TYR A 324 23.97 2.73 2.50
N THR A 325 25.19 2.62 2.98
CA THR A 325 26.39 2.77 2.14
C THR A 325 26.62 1.50 1.33
N GLU A 326 26.95 1.64 0.06
CA GLU A 326 27.17 0.55 -0.92
C GLU A 326 28.30 -0.44 -0.51
N ASP A 327 29.07 -0.15 0.53
CA ASP A 327 30.30 -0.88 0.90
C ASP A 327 30.16 -1.80 2.11
N ALA A 328 28.97 -2.07 2.63
CA ALA A 328 28.80 -3.05 3.70
C ALA A 328 28.50 -4.44 3.12
N VAL A 329 29.59 -5.11 2.62
CA VAL A 329 29.90 -6.52 2.33
C VAL A 329 28.79 -7.37 1.73
#